data_b9a70c3e30592686aba8eb12d11ba515
#
_entry.id   b9a70c3e30592686aba8eb12d11ba515
#
_cell.length_a   1.000
_cell.length_b   1.000
_cell.length_c   1.000
_cell.angle_alpha   90.00
_cell.angle_beta   90.00
_cell.angle_gamma   90.00
#
_symmetry.space_group_name_H-M   'P 1'
#
loop_
_entity.id
_entity.type
_entity.pdbx_description
1 polymer ?
#
loop_
_entity_poly.entity_id
_entity_poly.type
_entity_poly.pdbx_seq_one_letter_code
_entity_poly.pdbx_strand_id
1 'polypeptide(L)'
;MLMVVLIHVDDCTLIASTTALISGFKAQITKHVEISDLGELHWLLGIEIKRNREARTIHISQRAYIQSILRRYNFHDLKPLSIPMDPATRLSTAQAPSTTQEFSAMRDIPYHEAVGSLMYAALGTRLDIAYAVQTVSRFTKNPGPAHWKAVRRVFRYLKRTSELWLSFGGVQKELTGYADADGSMAEDRHAISGYAFILHGGAVSWSAKQQEITSLSMTESEYVAVTHVAKEALWLRSLMLQIFQIEPITTTLFSDNQSAIALAKDHQYHARTKHIDVRFHFIRYTVDNGQLRLIYCPTEDMIADTLTKALPSTKVKHFTSELGLALV
;
A
#
# COMPACT_ATOMS: atom_id res chain seq x y z
N MET A 1 -4.49 -4.01 -31.89
CA MET A 1 -5.16 -2.84 -31.29
C MET A 1 -5.62 -3.24 -29.90
N LEU A 2 -5.32 -2.42 -28.88
CA LEU A 2 -5.71 -2.71 -27.50
C LEU A 2 -6.74 -1.68 -27.04
N MET A 3 -7.79 -2.17 -26.39
CA MET A 3 -8.76 -1.39 -25.65
C MET A 3 -9.08 -2.08 -24.35
N VAL A 4 -9.04 -1.35 -23.24
CA VAL A 4 -9.40 -1.82 -21.89
C VAL A 4 -10.58 -1.00 -21.43
N VAL A 5 -11.60 -1.69 -20.94
CA VAL A 5 -12.82 -1.09 -20.38
C VAL A 5 -12.87 -1.47 -18.90
N LEU A 6 -12.78 -0.48 -18.02
CA LEU A 6 -12.93 -0.66 -16.59
C LEU A 6 -14.34 -0.25 -16.20
N ILE A 7 -15.07 -1.14 -15.54
CA ILE A 7 -16.45 -0.90 -15.10
C ILE A 7 -16.49 -0.95 -13.58
N HIS A 8 -17.04 0.10 -12.99
CA HIS A 8 -17.29 0.16 -11.56
C HIS A 8 -18.70 0.72 -11.32
N VAL A 9 -19.63 -0.17 -11.01
CA VAL A 9 -21.07 0.15 -10.87
C VAL A 9 -21.58 0.83 -12.13
N ASP A 10 -21.83 2.14 -12.11
CA ASP A 10 -22.32 2.94 -13.23
C ASP A 10 -21.20 3.65 -14.01
N ASP A 11 -20.00 3.72 -13.44
CA ASP A 11 -18.85 4.39 -14.06
C ASP A 11 -18.10 3.46 -15.01
N CYS A 12 -17.79 3.97 -16.22
CA CYS A 12 -17.04 3.25 -17.23
C CYS A 12 -15.83 4.06 -17.69
N THR A 13 -14.63 3.54 -17.45
CA THR A 13 -13.37 4.16 -17.88
C THR A 13 -12.82 3.43 -19.10
N LEU A 14 -12.59 4.17 -20.19
CA LEU A 14 -12.09 3.63 -21.46
C LEU A 14 -10.62 3.99 -21.66
N ILE A 15 -9.78 2.98 -21.86
CA ILE A 15 -8.36 3.14 -22.18
C ILE A 15 -8.09 2.43 -23.50
N ALA A 16 -7.60 3.15 -24.52
CA ALA A 16 -7.32 2.56 -25.81
C ALA A 16 -6.06 3.12 -26.44
N SER A 17 -5.48 2.37 -27.38
CA SER A 17 -4.29 2.77 -28.16
C SER A 17 -4.55 3.93 -29.12
N THR A 18 -5.82 4.18 -29.49
CA THR A 18 -6.24 5.30 -30.37
C THR A 18 -7.57 5.88 -29.91
N THR A 19 -7.78 7.16 -30.19
CA THR A 19 -9.06 7.84 -29.95
C THR A 19 -10.20 7.28 -30.81
N ALA A 20 -9.90 6.80 -32.01
CA ALA A 20 -10.87 6.18 -32.91
C ALA A 20 -11.52 4.93 -32.29
N LEU A 21 -10.77 4.11 -31.53
CA LEU A 21 -11.33 2.97 -30.81
C LEU A 21 -12.31 3.41 -29.74
N ILE A 22 -11.97 4.45 -28.98
CA ILE A 22 -12.86 5.01 -27.95
C ILE A 22 -14.16 5.54 -28.58
N SER A 23 -14.05 6.32 -29.64
CA SER A 23 -15.20 6.88 -30.34
C SER A 23 -16.09 5.78 -30.96
N GLY A 24 -15.47 4.76 -31.57
CA GLY A 24 -16.20 3.60 -32.10
C GLY A 24 -16.96 2.83 -31.01
N PHE A 25 -16.33 2.57 -29.86
CA PHE A 25 -16.96 1.93 -28.73
C PHE A 25 -18.12 2.75 -28.16
N LYS A 26 -17.93 4.06 -27.96
CA LYS A 26 -18.98 4.98 -27.50
C LYS A 26 -20.19 4.96 -28.46
N ALA A 27 -19.95 5.03 -29.76
CA ALA A 27 -21.01 4.97 -30.77
C ALA A 27 -21.78 3.64 -30.81
N GLN A 28 -21.11 2.52 -30.45
CA GLN A 28 -21.76 1.22 -30.36
C GLN A 28 -22.61 1.10 -29.07
N ILE A 29 -22.05 1.43 -27.92
CA ILE A 29 -22.73 1.27 -26.63
C ILE A 29 -23.96 2.20 -26.52
N THR A 30 -23.90 3.41 -27.08
CA THR A 30 -25.02 4.37 -27.11
C THR A 30 -26.24 3.83 -27.83
N LYS A 31 -26.10 2.84 -28.70
CA LYS A 31 -27.25 2.19 -29.36
C LYS A 31 -28.05 1.28 -28.42
N HIS A 32 -27.49 0.88 -27.31
CA HIS A 32 -28.05 -0.11 -26.40
C HIS A 32 -28.32 0.47 -25.00
N VAL A 33 -27.55 1.46 -24.57
CA VAL A 33 -27.63 2.06 -23.23
C VAL A 33 -27.48 3.58 -23.37
N GLU A 34 -28.28 4.34 -22.63
CA GLU A 34 -28.06 5.77 -22.47
C GLU A 34 -26.81 6.05 -21.66
N ILE A 35 -25.87 6.82 -22.21
CA ILE A 35 -24.62 7.17 -21.56
C ILE A 35 -24.38 8.67 -21.58
N SER A 36 -23.73 9.18 -20.54
CA SER A 36 -23.18 10.53 -20.48
C SER A 36 -21.68 10.48 -20.72
N ASP A 37 -21.19 11.12 -21.77
CA ASP A 37 -19.75 11.19 -22.07
C ASP A 37 -19.12 12.34 -21.27
N LEU A 38 -18.30 12.01 -20.26
CA LEU A 38 -17.61 12.95 -19.38
C LEU A 38 -16.28 13.47 -19.95
N GLY A 39 -15.91 13.03 -21.16
CA GLY A 39 -14.67 13.48 -21.83
C GLY A 39 -13.40 12.79 -21.29
N GLU A 40 -12.33 13.58 -21.15
CA GLU A 40 -11.06 13.07 -20.64
C GLU A 40 -11.14 12.82 -19.12
N LEU A 41 -10.49 11.74 -18.68
CA LEU A 41 -10.55 11.31 -17.29
C LEU A 41 -9.74 12.27 -16.39
N HIS A 42 -10.43 12.98 -15.50
CA HIS A 42 -9.86 13.86 -14.48
C HIS A 42 -10.16 13.41 -13.06
N TRP A 43 -11.19 12.59 -12.88
CA TRP A 43 -11.60 12.03 -11.59
C TRP A 43 -12.03 10.59 -11.77
N LEU A 44 -11.58 9.73 -10.84
CA LEU A 44 -12.03 8.34 -10.76
C LEU A 44 -12.15 7.96 -9.28
N LEU A 45 -13.37 7.54 -8.86
CA LEU A 45 -13.63 7.08 -7.49
C LEU A 45 -13.10 8.05 -6.41
N GLY A 46 -13.29 9.35 -6.59
CA GLY A 46 -12.84 10.39 -5.65
C GLY A 46 -11.33 10.67 -5.69
N ILE A 47 -10.61 10.12 -6.65
CA ILE A 47 -9.19 10.37 -6.90
C ILE A 47 -9.06 11.34 -8.07
N GLU A 48 -8.35 12.44 -7.85
CA GLU A 48 -8.00 13.42 -8.89
C GLU A 48 -6.87 12.86 -9.76
N ILE A 49 -7.01 13.02 -11.10
CA ILE A 49 -6.05 12.50 -12.08
C ILE A 49 -5.56 13.66 -12.93
N LYS A 50 -4.24 13.83 -13.01
CA LYS A 50 -3.58 14.73 -13.93
C LYS A 50 -2.72 13.92 -14.89
N ARG A 51 -2.89 14.13 -16.18
CA ARG A 51 -2.11 13.47 -17.22
C ARG A 51 -1.37 14.49 -18.07
N ASN A 52 -0.08 14.27 -18.28
CA ASN A 52 0.70 14.99 -19.29
C ASN A 52 1.16 14.00 -20.38
N ARG A 53 0.57 14.13 -21.58
CA ARG A 53 0.86 13.21 -22.71
C ARG A 53 2.24 13.42 -23.29
N GLU A 54 2.74 14.66 -23.30
CA GLU A 54 4.07 15.00 -23.83
C GLU A 54 5.15 14.45 -22.90
N ALA A 55 5.04 14.70 -21.61
CA ALA A 55 5.95 14.17 -20.60
C ALA A 55 5.72 12.67 -20.30
N ARG A 56 4.64 12.07 -20.79
CA ARG A 56 4.21 10.69 -20.53
C ARG A 56 4.09 10.41 -19.04
N THR A 57 3.50 11.33 -18.28
CA THR A 57 3.29 11.21 -16.86
C THR A 57 1.80 11.17 -16.49
N ILE A 58 1.49 10.45 -15.43
CA ILE A 58 0.19 10.44 -14.77
C ILE A 58 0.44 10.68 -13.28
N HIS A 59 -0.36 11.56 -12.70
CA HIS A 59 -0.33 11.88 -11.28
C HIS A 59 -1.73 11.70 -10.71
N ILE A 60 -1.84 10.99 -9.58
CA ILE A 60 -3.11 10.75 -8.92
C ILE A 60 -3.06 11.26 -7.48
N SER A 61 -4.15 11.87 -6.99
CA SER A 61 -4.22 12.45 -5.66
C SER A 61 -5.60 12.36 -5.03
N GLN A 62 -5.62 12.16 -3.72
CA GLN A 62 -6.81 12.27 -2.88
C GLN A 62 -6.87 13.61 -2.11
N ARG A 63 -6.24 14.66 -2.62
CA ARG A 63 -6.16 15.97 -1.97
C ARG A 63 -7.52 16.48 -1.50
N ALA A 64 -8.52 16.50 -2.37
CA ALA A 64 -9.87 16.97 -2.04
C ALA A 64 -10.50 16.13 -0.91
N TYR A 65 -10.34 14.80 -0.98
CA TYR A 65 -10.79 13.89 0.06
C TYR A 65 -10.08 14.15 1.41
N ILE A 66 -8.75 14.28 1.40
CA ILE A 66 -7.96 14.58 2.61
C ILE A 66 -8.43 15.88 3.25
N GLN A 67 -8.65 16.93 2.46
CA GLN A 67 -9.17 18.20 2.96
C GLN A 67 -10.59 18.06 3.54
N SER A 68 -11.44 17.21 2.94
CA SER A 68 -12.80 16.96 3.43
C SER A 68 -12.81 16.27 4.79
N ILE A 69 -11.97 15.24 5.00
CA ILE A 69 -11.88 14.53 6.28
C ILE A 69 -11.22 15.38 7.37
N LEU A 70 -10.24 16.21 7.03
CA LEU A 70 -9.65 17.18 7.96
C LEU A 70 -10.72 18.16 8.50
N ARG A 71 -11.64 18.63 7.63
CA ARG A 71 -12.78 19.48 8.04
C ARG A 71 -13.80 18.69 8.87
N ARG A 72 -14.19 17.49 8.40
CA ARG A 72 -15.17 16.61 9.08
C ARG A 72 -14.83 16.36 10.53
N TYR A 73 -13.55 16.13 10.85
CA TYR A 73 -13.09 15.83 12.21
C TYR A 73 -12.53 17.05 12.96
N ASN A 74 -12.68 18.27 12.42
CA ASN A 74 -12.16 19.52 13.00
C ASN A 74 -10.64 19.51 13.23
N PHE A 75 -9.89 18.91 12.27
CA PHE A 75 -8.43 18.82 12.32
C PHE A 75 -7.71 19.81 11.40
N HIS A 76 -8.45 20.67 10.70
CA HIS A 76 -7.89 21.65 9.77
C HIS A 76 -7.01 22.71 10.46
N ASP A 77 -7.21 23.01 11.78
CA ASP A 77 -6.40 23.96 12.54
C ASP A 77 -5.26 23.34 13.33
N LEU A 78 -5.17 22.02 13.42
CA LEU A 78 -4.12 21.35 14.18
C LEU A 78 -2.74 21.62 13.57
N LYS A 79 -1.72 21.82 14.44
CA LYS A 79 -0.32 21.94 14.02
C LYS A 79 0.12 20.70 13.22
N PRO A 80 0.62 20.87 11.98
CA PRO A 80 1.04 19.73 11.16
C PRO A 80 2.27 19.01 11.73
N LEU A 81 2.45 17.72 11.36
CA LEU A 81 3.58 16.87 11.77
C LEU A 81 4.29 16.29 10.54
N SER A 82 5.57 15.94 10.72
CA SER A 82 6.43 15.40 9.65
C SER A 82 6.41 13.88 9.52
N ILE A 83 5.85 13.16 10.50
CA ILE A 83 5.77 11.69 10.49
C ILE A 83 4.38 11.22 10.95
N PRO A 84 3.82 10.17 10.31
CA PRO A 84 2.49 9.68 10.63
C PRO A 84 2.44 8.94 11.98
N MET A 85 3.51 8.23 12.34
CA MET A 85 3.64 7.51 13.60
C MET A 85 4.99 7.83 14.24
N ASP A 86 5.01 7.97 15.56
CA ASP A 86 6.24 8.20 16.31
C ASP A 86 6.93 6.86 16.60
N PRO A 87 8.23 6.69 16.27
CA PRO A 87 8.96 5.46 16.58
C PRO A 87 8.96 5.05 18.06
N ALA A 88 8.78 6.01 18.96
CA ALA A 88 8.66 5.74 20.41
C ALA A 88 7.26 5.33 20.85
N THR A 89 6.24 5.46 19.97
CA THR A 89 4.85 5.12 20.31
C THR A 89 4.70 3.61 20.44
N ARG A 90 4.20 3.16 21.58
CA ARG A 90 3.80 1.78 21.84
C ARG A 90 2.30 1.79 22.16
N LEU A 91 1.50 1.21 21.28
CA LEU A 91 0.08 1.05 21.47
C LEU A 91 -0.22 -0.38 21.90
N SER A 92 -1.08 -0.54 22.91
CA SER A 92 -1.46 -1.84 23.47
C SER A 92 -2.92 -1.86 23.89
N THR A 93 -3.48 -3.05 23.99
CA THR A 93 -4.86 -3.26 24.51
C THR A 93 -5.02 -2.82 25.96
N ALA A 94 -3.93 -2.80 26.74
CA ALA A 94 -3.92 -2.29 28.12
C ALA A 94 -4.23 -0.77 28.22
N GLN A 95 -4.13 -0.04 27.12
CA GLN A 95 -4.49 1.39 27.05
C GLN A 95 -5.96 1.63 26.69
N ALA A 96 -6.77 0.57 26.64
CA ALA A 96 -8.22 0.67 26.51
C ALA A 96 -8.84 1.32 27.76
N PRO A 97 -10.02 1.98 27.65
CA PRO A 97 -10.70 2.55 28.81
C PRO A 97 -10.94 1.51 29.90
N SER A 98 -10.61 1.85 31.12
CA SER A 98 -10.76 0.99 32.30
C SER A 98 -11.67 1.62 33.41
N THR A 99 -11.85 2.94 33.34
CA THR A 99 -12.67 3.70 34.28
C THR A 99 -13.90 4.31 33.60
N THR A 100 -14.98 4.55 34.37
CA THR A 100 -16.19 5.22 33.85
C THR A 100 -15.86 6.58 33.19
N GLN A 101 -14.89 7.30 33.74
CA GLN A 101 -14.47 8.59 33.23
C GLN A 101 -13.81 8.43 31.84
N GLU A 102 -12.93 7.44 31.65
CA GLU A 102 -12.29 7.14 30.38
C GLU A 102 -13.30 6.67 29.32
N PHE A 103 -14.25 5.81 29.71
CA PHE A 103 -15.36 5.43 28.84
C PHE A 103 -16.18 6.64 28.38
N SER A 104 -16.51 7.54 29.32
CA SER A 104 -17.25 8.78 29.01
C SER A 104 -16.46 9.68 28.07
N ALA A 105 -15.15 9.82 28.25
CA ALA A 105 -14.29 10.63 27.41
C ALA A 105 -14.16 10.09 25.98
N MET A 106 -14.33 8.78 25.79
CA MET A 106 -14.22 8.14 24.47
C MET A 106 -15.58 7.98 23.76
N ARG A 107 -16.71 8.15 24.46
CA ARG A 107 -18.07 7.88 23.94
C ARG A 107 -18.38 8.64 22.65
N ASP A 108 -18.06 9.94 22.62
CA ASP A 108 -18.41 10.84 21.52
C ASP A 108 -17.29 10.98 20.49
N ILE A 109 -16.20 10.20 20.65
CA ILE A 109 -15.09 10.22 19.72
C ILE A 109 -15.39 9.28 18.55
N PRO A 110 -15.47 9.77 17.31
CA PRO A 110 -15.75 8.96 16.11
C PRO A 110 -14.52 8.18 15.67
N TYR A 111 -14.01 7.29 16.53
CA TYR A 111 -12.76 6.56 16.29
C TYR A 111 -12.85 5.66 15.06
N HIS A 112 -13.93 4.88 14.96
CA HIS A 112 -14.13 3.90 13.90
C HIS A 112 -14.22 4.60 12.54
N GLU A 113 -15.02 5.65 12.46
CA GLU A 113 -15.22 6.44 11.24
C GLU A 113 -13.93 7.16 10.80
N ALA A 114 -13.18 7.67 11.77
CA ALA A 114 -11.90 8.33 11.52
C ALA A 114 -10.87 7.34 10.97
N VAL A 115 -10.74 6.15 11.57
CA VAL A 115 -9.86 5.09 11.07
C VAL A 115 -10.30 4.62 9.69
N GLY A 116 -11.60 4.41 9.46
CA GLY A 116 -12.15 4.06 8.14
C GLY A 116 -11.81 5.10 7.06
N SER A 117 -11.89 6.39 7.41
CA SER A 117 -11.50 7.48 6.51
C SER A 117 -10.00 7.46 6.18
N LEU A 118 -9.15 7.16 7.16
CA LEU A 118 -7.71 7.01 6.95
C LEU A 118 -7.37 5.76 6.11
N MET A 119 -8.12 4.65 6.29
CA MET A 119 -7.95 3.44 5.48
C MET A 119 -8.23 3.71 4.00
N TYR A 120 -9.29 4.45 3.68
CA TYR A 120 -9.55 4.82 2.29
C TYR A 120 -8.42 5.67 1.69
N ALA A 121 -7.86 6.62 2.45
CA ALA A 121 -6.70 7.38 2.00
C ALA A 121 -5.46 6.49 1.78
N ALA A 122 -5.17 5.59 2.72
CA ALA A 122 -4.04 4.67 2.65
C ALA A 122 -4.11 3.70 1.46
N LEU A 123 -5.32 3.22 1.13
CA LEU A 123 -5.55 2.28 0.03
C LEU A 123 -5.60 2.98 -1.34
N GLY A 124 -5.98 4.26 -1.39
CA GLY A 124 -6.14 4.97 -2.66
C GLY A 124 -4.82 5.53 -3.23
N THR A 125 -4.12 6.38 -2.46
CA THR A 125 -2.90 7.05 -2.94
C THR A 125 -1.86 7.31 -1.85
N ARG A 126 -2.20 7.08 -0.57
CA ARG A 126 -1.36 7.50 0.57
C ARG A 126 -0.79 6.28 1.31
N LEU A 127 -0.01 5.48 0.59
CA LEU A 127 0.65 4.31 1.16
C LEU A 127 1.64 4.67 2.29
N ASP A 128 2.12 5.88 2.33
CA ASP A 128 2.99 6.43 3.38
C ASP A 128 2.35 6.44 4.79
N ILE A 129 1.02 6.33 4.89
CA ILE A 129 0.32 6.17 6.17
C ILE A 129 -0.14 4.74 6.45
N ALA A 130 0.09 3.78 5.56
CA ALA A 130 -0.50 2.45 5.64
C ALA A 130 -0.14 1.71 6.95
N TYR A 131 1.13 1.75 7.38
CA TYR A 131 1.55 1.19 8.66
C TYR A 131 0.83 1.84 9.85
N ALA A 132 0.77 3.17 9.87
CA ALA A 132 0.14 3.90 10.98
C ALA A 132 -1.36 3.58 11.07
N VAL A 133 -2.03 3.49 9.93
CA VAL A 133 -3.45 3.14 9.84
C VAL A 133 -3.69 1.70 10.27
N GLN A 134 -2.87 0.75 9.78
CA GLN A 134 -2.93 -0.64 10.21
C GLN A 134 -2.76 -0.77 11.72
N THR A 135 -1.81 -0.04 12.30
CA THR A 135 -1.55 -0.07 13.75
C THR A 135 -2.74 0.43 14.57
N VAL A 136 -3.35 1.57 14.20
CA VAL A 136 -4.49 2.10 14.95
C VAL A 136 -5.78 1.31 14.70
N SER A 137 -5.93 0.65 13.56
CA SER A 137 -7.11 -0.17 13.23
C SER A 137 -7.28 -1.38 14.16
N ARG A 138 -6.21 -1.86 14.77
CA ARG A 138 -6.24 -2.98 15.73
C ARG A 138 -7.08 -2.68 16.98
N PHE A 139 -7.24 -1.41 17.32
CA PHE A 139 -7.91 -0.96 18.56
C PHE A 139 -9.35 -0.45 18.34
N THR A 140 -9.94 -0.67 17.15
CA THR A 140 -11.30 -0.19 16.82
C THR A 140 -12.39 -0.74 17.73
N LYS A 141 -12.22 -1.93 18.31
CA LYS A 141 -13.23 -2.55 19.21
C LYS A 141 -13.35 -1.82 20.55
N ASN A 142 -12.23 -1.36 21.13
CA ASN A 142 -12.21 -0.67 22.43
C ASN A 142 -11.05 0.35 22.46
N PRO A 143 -11.15 1.47 21.72
CA PRO A 143 -10.11 2.47 21.66
C PRO A 143 -10.03 3.29 22.94
N GLY A 144 -8.81 3.56 23.42
CA GLY A 144 -8.55 4.49 24.53
C GLY A 144 -7.97 5.83 24.04
N PRO A 145 -7.77 6.78 24.99
CA PRO A 145 -7.22 8.11 24.66
C PRO A 145 -5.87 8.08 23.96
N ALA A 146 -5.00 7.12 24.28
CA ALA A 146 -3.71 6.95 23.61
C ALA A 146 -3.87 6.57 22.13
N HIS A 147 -4.83 5.68 21.82
CA HIS A 147 -5.16 5.26 20.46
C HIS A 147 -5.70 6.45 19.65
N TRP A 148 -6.59 7.25 20.24
CA TRP A 148 -7.10 8.47 19.60
C TRP A 148 -6.01 9.50 19.34
N LYS A 149 -5.07 9.67 20.27
CA LYS A 149 -3.90 10.55 20.06
C LYS A 149 -3.08 10.11 18.85
N ALA A 150 -2.91 8.79 18.64
CA ALA A 150 -2.22 8.26 17.47
C ALA A 150 -3.00 8.53 16.17
N VAL A 151 -4.32 8.33 16.14
CA VAL A 151 -5.19 8.68 15.00
C VAL A 151 -5.06 10.17 14.65
N ARG A 152 -5.15 11.06 15.63
CA ARG A 152 -4.97 12.52 15.44
C ARG A 152 -3.60 12.85 14.87
N ARG A 153 -2.56 12.08 15.20
CA ARG A 153 -1.21 12.25 14.64
C ARG A 153 -1.18 11.97 13.15
N VAL A 154 -1.84 10.91 12.68
CA VAL A 154 -1.95 10.60 11.24
C VAL A 154 -2.64 11.74 10.50
N PHE A 155 -3.73 12.30 11.02
CA PHE A 155 -4.40 13.46 10.40
C PHE A 155 -3.49 14.69 10.32
N ARG A 156 -2.68 14.95 11.35
CA ARG A 156 -1.72 16.06 11.36
C ARG A 156 -0.60 15.86 10.32
N TYR A 157 -0.20 14.63 10.07
CA TYR A 157 0.72 14.29 8.98
C TYR A 157 0.05 14.49 7.62
N LEU A 158 -1.17 14.01 7.42
CA LEU A 158 -1.94 14.23 6.19
C LEU A 158 -2.15 15.71 5.90
N LYS A 159 -2.42 16.53 6.93
CA LYS A 159 -2.49 17.99 6.77
C LYS A 159 -1.21 18.59 6.19
N ARG A 160 -0.04 18.13 6.66
CA ARG A 160 1.26 18.60 6.15
C ARG A 160 1.52 18.18 4.72
N THR A 161 1.01 17.00 4.35
CA THR A 161 1.33 16.31 3.11
C THR A 161 0.13 16.19 2.16
N SER A 162 -0.89 17.03 2.34
CA SER A 162 -2.13 16.98 1.54
C SER A 162 -1.90 17.21 0.04
N GLU A 163 -0.84 17.94 -0.31
CA GLU A 163 -0.50 18.30 -1.68
C GLU A 163 0.34 17.23 -2.41
N LEU A 164 0.62 16.08 -1.79
CA LEU A 164 1.37 15.01 -2.44
C LEU A 164 0.50 14.28 -3.47
N TRP A 165 1.14 13.93 -4.57
CA TRP A 165 0.61 13.13 -5.67
C TRP A 165 1.40 11.85 -5.80
N LEU A 166 0.72 10.74 -6.03
CA LEU A 166 1.36 9.50 -6.47
C LEU A 166 1.57 9.60 -7.99
N SER A 167 2.83 9.54 -8.39
CA SER A 167 3.28 9.93 -9.74
C SER A 167 3.87 8.74 -10.49
N PHE A 168 3.50 8.64 -11.76
CA PHE A 168 3.97 7.60 -12.69
C PHE A 168 4.53 8.26 -13.95
N GLY A 169 5.57 7.68 -14.56
CA GLY A 169 6.18 8.20 -15.79
C GLY A 169 7.70 8.19 -15.76
N GLY A 170 8.30 7.60 -14.72
CA GLY A 170 9.76 7.45 -14.60
C GLY A 170 10.37 6.49 -15.63
N VAL A 171 11.69 6.43 -15.63
CA VAL A 171 12.48 5.60 -16.56
C VAL A 171 12.34 4.10 -16.26
N GLN A 172 12.07 3.73 -15.01
CA GLN A 172 11.91 2.35 -14.57
C GLN A 172 10.65 1.74 -15.15
N LYS A 173 10.80 0.85 -16.12
CA LYS A 173 9.71 0.18 -16.83
C LYS A 173 9.38 -1.20 -16.27
N GLU A 174 10.28 -1.78 -15.47
CA GLU A 174 10.13 -3.12 -14.94
C GLU A 174 9.36 -3.10 -13.61
N LEU A 175 8.47 -4.07 -13.44
CA LEU A 175 7.80 -4.29 -12.17
C LEU A 175 8.81 -4.81 -11.16
N THR A 176 9.02 -4.07 -10.07
CA THR A 176 9.88 -4.47 -8.94
C THR A 176 9.09 -4.48 -7.65
N GLY A 177 9.32 -5.49 -6.81
CA GLY A 177 8.68 -5.63 -5.52
C GLY A 177 9.68 -5.50 -4.37
N TYR A 178 9.23 -4.94 -3.24
CA TYR A 178 9.99 -4.83 -1.99
C TYR A 178 9.19 -5.51 -0.89
N ALA A 179 9.86 -6.32 -0.08
CA ALA A 179 9.26 -7.08 1.01
C ALA A 179 10.02 -6.86 2.31
N ASP A 180 9.28 -6.60 3.38
CA ASP A 180 9.81 -6.48 4.75
C ASP A 180 8.84 -7.08 5.76
N ALA A 181 9.34 -7.50 6.93
CA ALA A 181 8.53 -7.87 8.07
C ALA A 181 9.11 -7.34 9.37
N ASP A 182 8.29 -6.71 10.20
CA ASP A 182 8.66 -6.30 11.55
C ASP A 182 7.80 -7.00 12.60
N GLY A 183 8.44 -7.84 13.44
CA GLY A 183 7.82 -8.53 14.57
C GLY A 183 8.15 -7.92 15.93
N SER A 184 8.96 -6.86 15.97
CA SER A 184 9.58 -6.35 17.21
C SER A 184 8.61 -5.63 18.14
N MET A 185 7.44 -5.22 17.66
CA MET A 185 6.57 -4.25 18.34
C MET A 185 5.19 -4.77 18.74
N ALA A 186 4.82 -5.97 18.33
CA ALA A 186 3.48 -6.47 18.58
C ALA A 186 3.36 -7.13 19.96
N GLU A 187 2.42 -6.64 20.77
CA GLU A 187 2.05 -7.22 22.07
C GLU A 187 1.65 -8.70 21.95
N ASP A 188 1.01 -9.06 20.84
CA ASP A 188 0.56 -10.40 20.49
C ASP A 188 1.59 -11.22 19.70
N ARG A 189 2.80 -10.72 19.53
CA ARG A 189 3.92 -11.36 18.79
C ARG A 189 3.62 -11.70 17.33
N HIS A 190 2.58 -11.11 16.74
CA HIS A 190 2.31 -11.22 15.31
C HIS A 190 3.09 -10.14 14.56
N ALA A 191 3.96 -10.55 13.66
CA ALA A 191 4.72 -9.62 12.81
C ALA A 191 3.79 -8.86 11.84
N ILE A 192 4.24 -7.69 11.40
CA ILE A 192 3.59 -6.96 10.30
C ILE A 192 4.40 -7.25 9.03
N SER A 193 3.75 -7.78 8.01
CA SER A 193 4.31 -7.88 6.66
C SER A 193 3.95 -6.64 5.87
N GLY A 194 4.95 -6.08 5.19
CA GLY A 194 4.80 -4.96 4.27
C GLY A 194 5.35 -5.28 2.89
N TYR A 195 4.68 -4.81 1.85
CA TYR A 195 5.23 -4.83 0.52
C TYR A 195 4.82 -3.61 -0.30
N ALA A 196 5.65 -3.23 -1.25
CA ALA A 196 5.33 -2.28 -2.30
C ALA A 196 5.85 -2.79 -3.65
N PHE A 197 5.02 -2.66 -4.70
CA PHE A 197 5.41 -2.87 -6.09
C PHE A 197 5.52 -1.54 -6.79
N ILE A 198 6.67 -1.30 -7.40
CA ILE A 198 6.96 -0.09 -8.15
C ILE A 198 6.94 -0.40 -9.65
N LEU A 199 6.25 0.46 -10.41
CA LEU A 199 6.22 0.44 -11.87
C LEU A 199 6.20 1.87 -12.39
N HIS A 200 7.06 2.19 -13.34
CA HIS A 200 7.20 3.55 -13.89
C HIS A 200 7.41 4.63 -12.81
N GLY A 201 8.19 4.34 -11.77
CA GLY A 201 8.56 5.29 -10.72
C GLY A 201 7.52 5.54 -9.65
N GLY A 202 6.39 4.84 -9.67
CA GLY A 202 5.34 4.95 -8.64
C GLY A 202 4.85 3.60 -8.15
N ALA A 203 4.34 3.56 -6.92
CA ALA A 203 3.76 2.36 -6.35
C ALA A 203 2.42 2.00 -7.02
N VAL A 204 2.29 0.77 -7.52
CA VAL A 204 1.07 0.25 -8.17
C VAL A 204 0.31 -0.75 -7.32
N SER A 205 0.97 -1.38 -6.34
CA SER A 205 0.35 -2.24 -5.34
C SER A 205 1.16 -2.17 -4.05
N TRP A 206 0.48 -2.19 -2.89
CA TRP A 206 1.10 -2.17 -1.58
C TRP A 206 0.20 -2.77 -0.51
N SER A 207 0.82 -3.22 0.57
CA SER A 207 0.11 -3.72 1.74
C SER A 207 0.93 -3.50 3.01
N ALA A 208 0.23 -3.22 4.10
CA ALA A 208 0.74 -3.29 5.46
C ALA A 208 -0.26 -4.15 6.26
N LYS A 209 0.08 -5.40 6.54
CA LYS A 209 -0.85 -6.36 7.15
C LYS A 209 -0.18 -7.15 8.27
N GLN A 210 -0.86 -7.29 9.41
CA GLN A 210 -0.44 -8.20 10.46
C GLN A 210 -0.52 -9.65 9.98
N GLN A 211 0.50 -10.43 10.28
CA GLN A 211 0.55 -11.86 9.97
C GLN A 211 -0.48 -12.62 10.81
N GLU A 212 -1.12 -13.61 10.24
CA GLU A 212 -2.11 -14.46 10.92
C GLU A 212 -1.46 -15.52 11.82
N ILE A 213 -0.17 -15.78 11.61
CA ILE A 213 0.61 -16.75 12.37
C ILE A 213 1.65 -16.03 13.23
N THR A 214 1.94 -16.60 14.39
CA THR A 214 3.06 -16.18 15.22
C THR A 214 4.34 -16.82 14.69
N SER A 215 5.25 -16.00 14.21
CA SER A 215 6.56 -16.45 13.73
C SER A 215 7.47 -16.76 14.90
N LEU A 216 8.25 -17.85 14.79
CA LEU A 216 9.19 -18.28 15.82
C LEU A 216 10.57 -17.59 15.71
N SER A 217 10.82 -16.90 14.60
CA SER A 217 12.05 -16.14 14.34
C SER A 217 11.81 -15.00 13.36
N MET A 218 12.71 -14.00 13.34
CA MET A 218 12.67 -12.92 12.33
C MET A 218 12.76 -13.47 10.90
N THR A 219 13.63 -14.45 10.66
CA THR A 219 13.77 -15.10 9.35
C THR A 219 12.45 -15.72 8.88
N GLU A 220 11.67 -16.30 9.79
CA GLU A 220 10.36 -16.85 9.47
C GLU A 220 9.34 -15.76 9.12
N SER A 221 9.28 -14.67 9.90
CA SER A 221 8.39 -13.55 9.57
C SER A 221 8.71 -12.91 8.24
N GLU A 222 9.99 -12.75 7.93
CA GLU A 222 10.47 -12.28 6.63
C GLU A 222 10.09 -13.23 5.49
N TYR A 223 10.24 -14.54 5.72
CA TYR A 223 9.86 -15.52 4.71
C TYR A 223 8.34 -15.53 4.44
N VAL A 224 7.54 -15.30 5.47
CA VAL A 224 6.09 -15.11 5.32
C VAL A 224 5.79 -13.86 4.50
N ALA A 225 6.50 -12.75 4.75
CA ALA A 225 6.35 -11.53 3.96
C ALA A 225 6.72 -11.77 2.49
N VAL A 226 7.85 -12.43 2.22
CA VAL A 226 8.26 -12.81 0.85
C VAL A 226 7.19 -13.69 0.17
N THR A 227 6.53 -14.59 0.92
CA THR A 227 5.43 -15.40 0.37
C THR A 227 4.23 -14.53 -0.06
N HIS A 228 3.85 -13.55 0.72
CA HIS A 228 2.76 -12.63 0.38
C HIS A 228 3.09 -11.80 -0.86
N VAL A 229 4.30 -11.26 -0.91
CA VAL A 229 4.80 -10.50 -2.07
C VAL A 229 4.86 -11.36 -3.33
N ALA A 230 5.33 -12.60 -3.22
CA ALA A 230 5.40 -13.53 -4.35
C ALA A 230 4.00 -13.81 -4.95
N LYS A 231 2.97 -13.97 -4.12
CA LYS A 231 1.58 -14.14 -4.59
C LYS A 231 1.09 -12.92 -5.36
N GLU A 232 1.33 -11.74 -4.81
CA GLU A 232 0.97 -10.46 -5.45
C GLU A 232 1.73 -10.26 -6.77
N ALA A 233 3.04 -10.58 -6.79
CA ALA A 233 3.85 -10.54 -8.01
C ALA A 233 3.25 -11.40 -9.13
N LEU A 234 2.88 -12.65 -8.82
CA LEU A 234 2.26 -13.55 -9.81
C LEU A 234 0.92 -13.03 -10.31
N TRP A 235 0.11 -12.44 -9.43
CA TRP A 235 -1.15 -11.82 -9.82
C TRP A 235 -0.91 -10.61 -10.75
N LEU A 236 0.00 -9.71 -10.40
CA LEU A 236 0.37 -8.56 -11.24
C LEU A 236 0.93 -9.01 -12.59
N ARG A 237 1.77 -10.04 -12.64
CA ARG A 237 2.29 -10.64 -13.87
C ARG A 237 1.15 -11.15 -14.76
N SER A 238 0.20 -11.89 -14.17
CA SER A 238 -0.97 -12.39 -14.89
C SER A 238 -1.84 -11.26 -15.42
N LEU A 239 -2.07 -10.22 -14.63
CA LEU A 239 -2.82 -9.03 -15.03
C LEU A 239 -2.13 -8.30 -16.21
N MET A 240 -0.80 -8.10 -16.12
CA MET A 240 -0.03 -7.46 -17.17
C MET A 240 -0.05 -8.27 -18.48
N LEU A 241 0.08 -9.60 -18.38
CA LEU A 241 -0.05 -10.49 -19.52
C LEU A 241 -1.43 -10.39 -20.18
N GLN A 242 -2.49 -10.41 -19.39
CA GLN A 242 -3.86 -10.32 -19.91
C GLN A 242 -4.15 -8.96 -20.56
N ILE A 243 -3.68 -7.85 -19.96
CA ILE A 243 -3.92 -6.50 -20.47
C ILE A 243 -3.06 -6.22 -21.70
N PHE A 244 -1.75 -6.49 -21.64
CA PHE A 244 -0.80 -6.06 -22.68
C PHE A 244 -0.44 -7.17 -23.66
N GLN A 245 -0.80 -8.43 -23.37
CA GLN A 245 -0.43 -9.63 -24.17
C GLN A 245 1.08 -9.74 -24.41
N ILE A 246 1.87 -9.25 -23.44
CA ILE A 246 3.33 -9.32 -23.43
C ILE A 246 3.72 -10.22 -22.26
N GLU A 247 4.54 -11.26 -22.55
CA GLU A 247 5.07 -12.13 -21.49
C GLU A 247 5.90 -11.29 -20.51
N PRO A 248 5.54 -11.24 -19.22
CA PRO A 248 6.30 -10.48 -18.25
C PRO A 248 7.67 -11.10 -18.04
N ILE A 249 8.73 -10.28 -18.09
CA ILE A 249 10.07 -10.69 -17.69
C ILE A 249 10.10 -11.14 -16.22
N THR A 250 11.18 -11.79 -15.79
CA THR A 250 11.37 -12.18 -14.38
C THR A 250 11.19 -10.98 -13.45
N THR A 251 10.25 -11.04 -12.53
CA THR A 251 10.00 -9.95 -11.57
C THR A 251 11.02 -10.01 -10.44
N THR A 252 11.72 -8.89 -10.22
CA THR A 252 12.66 -8.77 -9.10
C THR A 252 11.92 -8.43 -7.81
N LEU A 253 12.19 -9.20 -6.76
CA LEU A 253 11.74 -8.95 -5.39
C LEU A 253 12.95 -8.66 -4.50
N PHE A 254 12.92 -7.53 -3.82
CA PHE A 254 13.95 -7.10 -2.88
C PHE A 254 13.54 -7.45 -1.44
N SER A 255 14.50 -7.99 -0.67
CA SER A 255 14.39 -8.24 0.76
C SER A 255 15.72 -7.92 1.44
N ASP A 256 15.69 -7.42 2.66
CA ASP A 256 16.92 -7.16 3.44
C ASP A 256 17.36 -8.37 4.28
N ASN A 257 16.61 -9.46 4.27
CA ASN A 257 16.94 -10.67 5.01
C ASN A 257 17.66 -11.71 4.14
N GLN A 258 19.00 -11.72 4.22
CA GLN A 258 19.83 -12.69 3.48
C GLN A 258 19.50 -14.15 3.81
N SER A 259 19.12 -14.44 5.08
CA SER A 259 18.73 -15.80 5.48
C SER A 259 17.43 -16.25 4.80
N ALA A 260 16.44 -15.37 4.69
CA ALA A 260 15.21 -15.66 3.96
C ALA A 260 15.48 -15.88 2.46
N ILE A 261 16.37 -15.09 1.86
CA ILE A 261 16.80 -15.27 0.46
C ILE A 261 17.55 -16.60 0.27
N ALA A 262 18.46 -16.94 1.17
CA ALA A 262 19.20 -18.20 1.12
C ALA A 262 18.25 -19.41 1.21
N LEU A 263 17.29 -19.38 2.15
CA LEU A 263 16.27 -20.42 2.29
C LEU A 263 15.41 -20.59 1.04
N ALA A 264 15.14 -19.51 0.33
CA ALA A 264 14.37 -19.57 -0.93
C ALA A 264 15.15 -20.24 -2.07
N LYS A 265 16.49 -20.19 -2.04
CA LYS A 265 17.38 -20.76 -3.05
C LYS A 265 17.91 -22.16 -2.69
N ASP A 266 17.89 -22.54 -1.40
CA ASP A 266 18.44 -23.79 -0.93
C ASP A 266 17.42 -24.94 -1.10
N HIS A 267 17.86 -26.02 -1.73
CA HIS A 267 17.05 -27.23 -1.96
C HIS A 267 17.14 -28.24 -0.80
N GLN A 268 17.99 -27.99 0.21
CA GLN A 268 18.10 -28.88 1.37
C GLN A 268 16.89 -28.75 2.30
N TYR A 269 16.43 -29.89 2.79
CA TYR A 269 15.29 -29.96 3.72
C TYR A 269 15.72 -29.49 5.12
N HIS A 270 15.13 -28.39 5.59
CA HIS A 270 15.41 -27.87 6.94
C HIS A 270 14.35 -28.36 7.94
N ALA A 271 14.71 -29.26 8.84
CA ALA A 271 13.81 -29.83 9.86
C ALA A 271 13.11 -28.77 10.74
N ARG A 272 13.68 -27.58 10.88
CA ARG A 272 13.15 -26.47 11.69
C ARG A 272 12.00 -25.70 11.02
N THR A 273 11.71 -25.95 9.75
CA THR A 273 10.74 -25.15 8.94
C THR A 273 9.55 -25.95 8.44
N LYS A 274 9.34 -27.17 8.99
CA LYS A 274 8.24 -28.07 8.60
C LYS A 274 6.84 -27.40 8.61
N HIS A 275 6.58 -26.52 9.56
CA HIS A 275 5.29 -25.86 9.72
C HIS A 275 4.99 -24.78 8.66
N ILE A 276 6.01 -24.35 7.90
CA ILE A 276 5.86 -23.42 6.77
C ILE A 276 6.29 -24.03 5.42
N ASP A 277 6.39 -25.36 5.36
CA ASP A 277 6.90 -26.13 4.23
C ASP A 277 6.22 -25.80 2.89
N VAL A 278 4.89 -25.69 2.88
CA VAL A 278 4.12 -25.31 1.67
C VAL A 278 4.56 -23.94 1.12
N ARG A 279 4.93 -22.98 2.00
CA ARG A 279 5.42 -21.67 1.58
C ARG A 279 6.82 -21.75 0.96
N PHE A 280 7.68 -22.63 1.50
CA PHE A 280 8.99 -22.88 0.93
C PHE A 280 8.90 -23.46 -0.47
N HIS A 281 8.08 -24.49 -0.66
CA HIS A 281 7.86 -25.07 -1.97
C HIS A 281 7.30 -24.07 -2.97
N PHE A 282 6.36 -23.24 -2.57
CA PHE A 282 5.78 -22.21 -3.43
C PHE A 282 6.82 -21.21 -3.94
N ILE A 283 7.64 -20.63 -3.03
CA ILE A 283 8.63 -19.63 -3.43
C ILE A 283 9.71 -20.26 -4.32
N ARG A 284 10.24 -21.43 -3.93
CA ARG A 284 11.24 -22.14 -4.74
C ARG A 284 10.70 -22.43 -6.14
N TYR A 285 9.51 -22.99 -6.24
CA TYR A 285 8.87 -23.26 -7.52
C TYR A 285 8.81 -22.00 -8.41
N THR A 286 8.45 -20.87 -7.87
CA THR A 286 8.36 -19.61 -8.63
C THR A 286 9.73 -19.06 -9.04
N VAL A 287 10.77 -19.25 -8.21
CA VAL A 287 12.14 -18.85 -8.51
C VAL A 287 12.76 -19.79 -9.56
N ASP A 288 12.62 -21.11 -9.39
CA ASP A 288 13.16 -22.12 -10.31
C ASP A 288 12.55 -22.02 -11.70
N ASN A 289 11.27 -21.66 -11.78
CA ASN A 289 10.58 -21.39 -13.06
C ASN A 289 10.91 -20.02 -13.66
N GLY A 290 11.82 -19.24 -13.08
CA GLY A 290 12.24 -17.94 -13.60
C GLY A 290 11.16 -16.85 -13.53
N GLN A 291 10.07 -17.08 -12.79
CA GLN A 291 9.01 -16.08 -12.65
C GLN A 291 9.42 -14.95 -11.71
N LEU A 292 10.15 -15.30 -10.64
CA LEU A 292 10.62 -14.36 -9.61
C LEU A 292 12.13 -14.49 -9.42
N ARG A 293 12.76 -13.39 -9.03
CA ARG A 293 14.17 -13.32 -8.63
C ARG A 293 14.29 -12.56 -7.32
N LEU A 294 14.82 -13.22 -6.29
CA LEU A 294 15.07 -12.60 -4.99
C LEU A 294 16.46 -11.98 -4.95
N ILE A 295 16.53 -10.70 -4.61
CA ILE A 295 17.76 -9.92 -4.49
C ILE A 295 17.83 -9.27 -3.12
N TYR A 296 19.02 -9.24 -2.54
CA TYR A 296 19.27 -8.50 -1.31
C TYR A 296 19.22 -7.00 -1.56
N CYS A 297 18.54 -6.30 -0.66
CA CYS A 297 18.47 -4.84 -0.58
C CYS A 297 18.93 -4.41 0.81
N PRO A 298 19.88 -3.47 0.96
CA PRO A 298 20.23 -2.95 2.26
C PRO A 298 19.03 -2.31 2.97
N THR A 299 18.94 -2.44 4.30
CA THR A 299 17.83 -1.87 5.10
C THR A 299 17.72 -0.33 4.96
N GLU A 300 18.81 0.35 4.60
CA GLU A 300 18.78 1.79 4.32
C GLU A 300 18.02 2.15 3.04
N ASP A 301 17.89 1.21 2.08
CA ASP A 301 17.20 1.35 0.80
C ASP A 301 15.90 0.56 0.76
N MET A 302 15.52 -0.12 1.85
CA MET A 302 14.31 -0.95 1.93
C MET A 302 13.07 -0.08 2.11
N ILE A 303 12.45 0.32 1.01
CA ILE A 303 11.25 1.18 1.02
C ILE A 303 10.04 0.53 1.70
N ALA A 304 9.99 -0.81 1.75
CA ALA A 304 8.92 -1.55 2.43
C ALA A 304 8.94 -1.34 3.97
N ASP A 305 10.05 -0.85 4.55
CA ASP A 305 10.13 -0.40 5.95
C ASP A 305 9.01 0.60 6.31
N THR A 306 8.59 1.44 5.36
CA THR A 306 7.48 2.40 5.54
C THR A 306 6.15 1.70 5.84
N LEU A 307 6.02 0.44 5.45
CA LEU A 307 4.79 -0.35 5.56
C LEU A 307 4.80 -1.32 6.76
N THR A 308 5.92 -1.42 7.48
CA THR A 308 6.10 -2.38 8.58
C THR A 308 6.44 -1.72 9.91
N LYS A 309 7.05 -0.52 9.89
CA LYS A 309 7.51 0.16 11.12
C LYS A 309 7.38 1.67 11.07
N ALA A 310 7.35 2.28 12.25
CA ALA A 310 7.42 3.74 12.37
C ALA A 310 8.86 4.22 12.13
N LEU A 311 9.02 5.19 11.24
CA LEU A 311 10.34 5.67 10.81
C LEU A 311 10.62 7.11 11.25
N PRO A 312 11.91 7.48 11.42
CA PRO A 312 12.35 8.86 11.61
C PRO A 312 12.01 9.73 10.38
N SER A 313 11.87 11.04 10.58
CA SER A 313 11.41 12.00 9.56
C SER A 313 12.25 11.98 8.26
N THR A 314 13.56 11.79 8.38
CA THR A 314 14.47 11.70 7.23
C THR A 314 14.16 10.48 6.36
N LYS A 315 13.99 9.29 6.97
CA LYS A 315 13.62 8.07 6.26
C LYS A 315 12.21 8.15 5.67
N VAL A 316 11.23 8.67 6.44
CA VAL A 316 9.87 8.89 5.91
C VAL A 316 9.90 9.72 4.64
N LYS A 317 10.62 10.86 4.66
CA LYS A 317 10.72 11.75 3.49
C LYS A 317 11.36 11.03 2.30
N HIS A 318 12.47 10.33 2.53
CA HIS A 318 13.20 9.60 1.48
C HIS A 318 12.32 8.51 0.86
N PHE A 319 11.81 7.59 1.65
CA PHE A 319 11.03 6.47 1.15
C PHE A 319 9.68 6.89 0.54
N THR A 320 9.04 7.95 1.07
CA THR A 320 7.84 8.53 0.46
C THR A 320 8.12 8.97 -0.98
N SER A 321 9.29 9.58 -1.24
CA SER A 321 9.72 9.95 -2.59
C SER A 321 9.98 8.72 -3.48
N GLU A 322 10.68 7.71 -2.98
CA GLU A 322 10.97 6.48 -3.71
C GLU A 322 9.70 5.67 -4.05
N LEU A 323 8.66 5.81 -3.24
CA LEU A 323 7.33 5.24 -3.49
C LEU A 323 6.53 6.01 -4.56
N GLY A 324 7.08 7.10 -5.09
CA GLY A 324 6.47 7.92 -6.13
C GLY A 324 5.59 9.06 -5.62
N LEU A 325 5.58 9.35 -4.31
CA LEU A 325 4.82 10.46 -3.75
C LEU A 325 5.63 11.77 -3.81
N ALA A 326 5.17 12.73 -4.61
CA ALA A 326 5.86 14.00 -4.86
C ALA A 326 4.88 15.18 -4.97
N LEU A 327 5.40 16.40 -4.90
CA LEU A 327 4.67 17.61 -5.27
C LEU A 327 4.65 17.73 -6.80
N VAL A 328 3.50 18.11 -7.38
CA VAL A 328 3.28 18.25 -8.82
C VAL A 328 2.77 19.64 -9.15
#